data_206e3020ea7e5c7e2393ce817c7fe51e
#
_entry.id   206e3020ea7e5c7e2393ce817c7fe51e
#
_cell.length_a   1.000
_cell.length_b   1.000
_cell.length_c   1.000
_cell.angle_alpha   90.00
_cell.angle_beta   90.00
_cell.angle_gamma   90.00
#
_symmetry.space_group_name_H-M   'P 1'
#
loop_
_entity.id
_entity.type
_entity.pdbx_description
1 polymer ?
#
loop_
_entity_poly.entity_id
_entity_poly.type
_entity_poly.pdbx_seq_one_letter_code
_entity_poly.pdbx_strand_id
1 'polypeptide(L)'
;MPNTIRIAAALLLDPQGRTLLVRKRGTEAFMQPGGKIDAGETALQALVRELHEELGLHIDPAQAVYLGQFSATAANEPGFEVQAELFRVYS
;
A
#
# COMPACT_ATOMS: atom_id res chain seq x y z
N MET A 1 -21.66 12.60 -2.36
CA MET A 1 -20.18 12.58 -2.25
C MET A 1 -19.71 11.16 -2.34
N PRO A 2 -18.80 10.83 -3.25
CA PRO A 2 -18.24 9.49 -3.24
C PRO A 2 -17.41 9.30 -1.98
N ASN A 3 -17.56 8.17 -1.35
CA ASN A 3 -16.73 7.80 -0.23
C ASN A 3 -15.37 7.35 -0.75
N THR A 4 -14.32 7.87 -0.19
CA THR A 4 -12.95 7.59 -0.62
C THR A 4 -12.21 6.86 0.48
N ILE A 5 -11.59 5.73 0.10
CA ILE A 5 -10.69 5.00 0.97
C ILE A 5 -9.27 5.34 0.52
N ARG A 6 -8.49 5.96 1.41
CA ARG A 6 -7.10 6.29 1.11
C ARG A 6 -6.18 5.23 1.66
N ILE A 7 -5.34 4.69 0.80
CA ILE A 7 -4.36 3.67 1.18
C ILE A 7 -2.96 4.10 0.75
N ALA A 8 -1.97 3.57 1.43
CA ALA A 8 -0.58 3.62 1.01
C ALA A 8 -0.16 2.20 0.62
N ALA A 9 0.50 2.06 -0.51
CA ALA A 9 0.92 0.77 -1.02
C ALA A 9 2.35 0.83 -1.52
N ALA A 10 3.04 -0.31 -1.47
CA ALA A 10 4.42 -0.40 -1.92
C ALA A 10 4.55 -1.33 -3.12
N LEU A 11 5.31 -0.87 -4.10
CA LEU A 11 5.94 -1.75 -5.07
C LEU A 11 7.24 -2.19 -4.43
N LEU A 12 7.21 -3.36 -3.77
CA LEU A 12 8.33 -3.86 -2.98
C LEU A 12 9.17 -4.78 -3.85
N LEU A 13 10.40 -4.36 -4.10
CA LEU A 13 11.29 -5.05 -5.02
C LEU A 13 12.46 -5.68 -4.26
N ASP A 14 12.82 -6.90 -4.64
CA ASP A 14 14.03 -7.53 -4.14
C ASP A 14 15.23 -7.18 -5.02
N PRO A 15 16.46 -7.60 -4.64
CA PRO A 15 17.66 -7.28 -5.42
C PRO A 15 17.64 -7.80 -6.86
N GLN A 16 16.82 -8.81 -7.15
CA GLN A 16 16.67 -9.34 -8.50
C GLN A 16 15.55 -8.67 -9.28
N GLY A 17 14.91 -7.65 -8.71
CA GLY A 17 13.83 -6.94 -9.37
C GLY A 17 12.48 -7.63 -9.29
N ARG A 18 12.33 -8.65 -8.44
CA ARG A 18 11.04 -9.33 -8.25
C ARG A 18 10.17 -8.54 -7.29
N THR A 19 8.87 -8.54 -7.56
CA THR A 19 7.88 -7.83 -6.76
C THR A 19 7.26 -8.77 -5.72
N LEU A 20 7.24 -8.33 -4.46
CA LEU A 20 6.54 -9.06 -3.40
C LEU A 20 5.06 -8.66 -3.43
N LEU A 21 4.20 -9.66 -3.51
CA LEU A 21 2.76 -9.49 -3.39
C LEU A 21 2.28 -10.24 -2.17
N VAL A 22 1.22 -9.72 -1.55
CA VAL A 22 0.59 -10.35 -0.40
C VAL A 22 -0.80 -10.83 -0.76
N ARG A 23 -1.23 -11.90 -0.12
CA ARG A 23 -2.58 -12.42 -0.27
C ARG A 23 -3.29 -12.30 1.06
N LYS A 24 -4.42 -11.60 1.05
CA LYS A 24 -5.24 -11.50 2.25
C LYS A 24 -5.86 -12.85 2.56
N ARG A 25 -5.95 -13.15 3.86
CA ARG A 25 -6.62 -14.35 4.33
C ARG A 25 -8.06 -14.39 3.79
N GLY A 26 -8.47 -15.53 3.27
CA GLY A 26 -9.81 -15.71 2.72
C GLY A 26 -9.99 -15.24 1.29
N THR A 27 -8.95 -14.77 0.64
CA THR A 27 -8.98 -14.38 -0.77
C THR A 27 -7.92 -15.13 -1.55
N GLU A 28 -8.10 -15.22 -2.87
CA GLU A 28 -7.09 -15.75 -3.77
C GLU A 28 -6.35 -14.65 -4.52
N ALA A 29 -6.79 -13.41 -4.34
CA ALA A 29 -6.16 -12.27 -5.01
C ALA A 29 -4.88 -11.86 -4.32
N PHE A 30 -3.81 -11.71 -5.10
CA PHE A 30 -2.57 -11.13 -4.64
C PHE A 30 -2.62 -9.62 -4.84
N MET A 31 -2.06 -8.88 -3.89
CA MET A 31 -2.04 -7.43 -3.96
C MET A 31 -0.75 -6.89 -3.40
N GLN A 32 -0.46 -5.66 -3.73
CA GLN A 32 0.71 -4.98 -3.20
C GLN A 32 0.55 -4.77 -1.70
N PRO A 33 1.66 -4.91 -0.92
CA PRO A 33 1.59 -4.69 0.52
C PRO A 33 1.29 -3.23 0.84
N GLY A 34 0.57 -3.01 1.94
CA GLY A 34 0.18 -1.68 2.39
C GLY A 34 -1.14 -1.72 3.12
N GLY A 35 -1.73 -0.56 3.34
CA GLY A 35 -3.00 -0.47 4.02
C GLY A 35 -3.54 0.96 4.13
N LYS A 36 -4.60 1.11 4.89
CA LYS A 36 -5.29 2.39 5.04
C LYS A 36 -4.42 3.41 5.75
N ILE A 37 -4.53 4.65 5.30
CA ILE A 37 -3.88 5.79 5.94
C ILE A 37 -4.77 6.26 7.08
N ASP A 38 -4.25 6.24 8.30
CA ASP A 38 -5.00 6.69 9.47
C ASP A 38 -5.02 8.22 9.54
N ALA A 39 -6.00 8.74 10.26
CA ALA A 39 -6.09 10.19 10.48
C ALA A 39 -4.80 10.70 11.14
N GLY A 40 -4.27 11.79 10.59
CA GLY A 40 -3.04 12.38 11.11
C GLY A 40 -1.75 11.79 10.58
N GLU A 41 -1.83 10.70 9.78
CA GLU A 41 -0.65 10.13 9.15
C GLU A 41 -0.45 10.70 7.76
N THR A 42 0.82 10.83 7.35
CA THR A 42 1.14 10.97 5.93
C THR A 42 1.06 9.59 5.27
N ALA A 43 0.99 9.58 3.95
CA ALA A 43 0.98 8.31 3.21
C ALA A 43 2.24 7.49 3.49
N LEU A 44 3.41 8.15 3.58
CA LEU A 44 4.65 7.45 3.86
C LEU A 44 4.68 6.88 5.28
N GLN A 45 4.18 7.63 6.26
CA GLN A 45 4.07 7.13 7.64
C GLN A 45 3.17 5.90 7.72
N ALA A 46 2.04 5.93 7.02
CA ALA A 46 1.13 4.80 6.96
C ALA A 46 1.81 3.59 6.32
N LEU A 47 2.57 3.80 5.24
CA LEU A 47 3.28 2.71 4.58
C LEU A 47 4.31 2.07 5.50
N VAL A 48 5.12 2.87 6.19
CA VAL A 48 6.11 2.36 7.14
C VAL A 48 5.45 1.50 8.21
N ARG A 49 4.36 1.98 8.78
CA ARG A 49 3.60 1.27 9.81
C ARG A 49 3.02 -0.03 9.26
N GLU A 50 2.36 0.03 8.10
CA GLU A 50 1.70 -1.15 7.52
C GLU A 50 2.69 -2.23 7.11
N LEU A 51 3.83 -1.86 6.54
CA LEU A 51 4.85 -2.85 6.19
C LEU A 51 5.43 -3.53 7.42
N HIS A 52 5.58 -2.79 8.51
CA HIS A 52 6.02 -3.38 9.77
C HIS A 52 4.96 -4.33 10.34
N GLU A 53 3.70 -3.91 10.38
CA GLU A 53 2.61 -4.73 10.93
C GLU A 53 2.35 -5.98 10.09
N GLU A 54 2.35 -5.83 8.77
CA GLU A 54 1.95 -6.90 7.85
C GLU A 54 3.08 -7.89 7.56
N LEU A 55 4.30 -7.40 7.44
CA LEU A 55 5.44 -8.19 6.98
C LEU A 55 6.60 -8.23 7.98
N GLY A 56 6.53 -7.47 9.05
CA GLY A 56 7.66 -7.35 9.98
C GLY A 56 8.84 -6.57 9.40
N LEU A 57 8.62 -5.83 8.31
CA LEU A 57 9.69 -5.08 7.65
C LEU A 57 9.83 -3.69 8.24
N HIS A 58 11.09 -3.33 8.54
CA HIS A 58 11.44 -1.98 8.93
C HIS A 58 12.09 -1.31 7.74
N ILE A 59 11.35 -0.42 7.06
CA ILE A 59 11.90 0.30 5.92
C ILE A 59 12.41 1.66 6.33
N ASP A 60 13.41 2.13 5.60
CA ASP A 60 13.90 3.51 5.74
C ASP A 60 13.01 4.42 4.89
N PRO A 61 12.27 5.37 5.51
CA PRO A 61 11.42 6.27 4.75
C PRO A 61 12.16 7.06 3.68
N ALA A 62 13.44 7.34 3.91
CA ALA A 62 14.24 8.09 2.94
C ALA A 62 14.51 7.31 1.65
N GLN A 63 14.31 5.99 1.67
CA GLN A 63 14.54 5.14 0.51
C GLN A 63 13.26 4.78 -0.24
N ALA A 64 12.12 5.23 0.24
CA ALA A 64 10.85 5.07 -0.46
C ALA A 64 10.72 6.15 -1.53
N VAL A 65 10.43 5.74 -2.76
CA VAL A 65 10.28 6.66 -3.89
C VAL A 65 8.81 6.75 -4.26
N TYR A 66 8.23 7.94 -4.15
CA TYR A 66 6.84 8.15 -4.50
C TYR A 66 6.63 8.00 -6.00
N LEU A 67 5.71 7.14 -6.39
CA LEU A 67 5.42 6.87 -7.80
C LEU A 67 4.16 7.57 -8.30
N GLY A 68 3.28 7.98 -7.41
CA GLY A 68 2.08 8.70 -7.79
C GLY A 68 0.83 8.19 -7.08
N GLN A 69 -0.29 8.83 -7.40
CA GLN A 69 -1.60 8.47 -6.89
C GLN A 69 -2.40 7.76 -7.97
N PHE A 70 -3.02 6.66 -7.60
CA PHE A 70 -3.86 5.88 -8.50
C PHE A 70 -5.23 5.70 -7.86
N SER A 71 -6.28 5.75 -8.68
CA SER A 71 -7.64 5.60 -8.20
C SER A 71 -8.32 4.43 -8.90
N ALA A 72 -9.13 3.70 -8.14
CA ALA A 72 -9.92 2.59 -8.67
C ALA A 72 -11.20 2.45 -7.85
N THR A 73 -12.23 1.87 -8.47
CA THR A 73 -13.45 1.52 -7.75
C THR A 73 -13.15 0.37 -6.81
N ALA A 74 -13.63 0.49 -5.56
CA ALA A 74 -13.45 -0.58 -4.59
C ALA A 74 -14.30 -1.79 -4.98
N ALA A 75 -13.67 -2.95 -5.15
CA ALA A 75 -14.33 -4.15 -5.67
C ALA A 75 -15.38 -4.69 -4.71
N ASN A 76 -15.17 -4.57 -3.40
CA ASN A 76 -16.03 -5.17 -2.38
C ASN A 76 -16.85 -4.14 -1.60
N GLU A 77 -16.79 -2.89 -1.97
CA GLU A 77 -17.50 -1.83 -1.26
C GLU A 77 -18.14 -0.89 -2.28
N PRO A 78 -19.37 -1.20 -2.75
CA PRO A 78 -20.06 -0.38 -3.74
C PRO A 78 -20.19 1.07 -3.26
N GLY A 79 -19.96 2.01 -4.15
CA GLY A 79 -20.01 3.44 -3.82
C GLY A 79 -18.72 4.00 -3.23
N PHE A 80 -17.69 3.16 -3.06
CA PHE A 80 -16.39 3.61 -2.58
C PHE A 80 -15.38 3.66 -3.71
N GLU A 81 -14.50 4.63 -3.62
CA GLU A 81 -13.33 4.75 -4.49
C GLU A 81 -12.09 4.58 -3.65
N VAL A 82 -11.13 3.82 -4.14
CA VAL A 82 -9.82 3.66 -3.50
C VAL A 82 -8.84 4.61 -4.14
N GLN A 83 -8.19 5.44 -3.33
CA GLN A 83 -7.06 6.26 -3.75
C GLN A 83 -5.79 5.68 -3.14
N ALA A 84 -4.92 5.18 -3.98
CA ALA A 84 -3.67 4.56 -3.55
C ALA A 84 -2.50 5.51 -3.80
N GLU A 85 -1.75 5.77 -2.73
CA GLU A 85 -0.46 6.44 -2.83
C GLU A 85 0.60 5.35 -2.94
N LEU A 86 1.24 5.27 -4.10
CA LEU A 86 2.17 4.17 -4.42
C LEU A 86 3.61 4.62 -4.27
N PHE A 87 4.40 3.79 -3.58
CA PHE A 87 5.83 4.02 -3.38
C PHE A 87 6.62 2.80 -3.85
N ARG A 88 7.78 3.05 -4.43
CA ARG A 88 8.74 1.99 -4.73
C ARG A 88 9.69 1.84 -3.54
N VAL A 89 9.84 0.61 -3.07
CA VAL A 89 10.69 0.28 -1.93
C VAL A 89 11.53 -0.94 -2.29
N TYR A 90 12.83 -0.85 -2.06
CA TYR A 90 13.72 -2.01 -2.21
C TYR A 90 13.93 -2.66 -0.84
N SER A 91 13.89 -3.96 -0.82
CA SER A 91 14.16 -4.69 0.41
C SER A 91 15.31 -5.68 0.24
#